data_e6281840ad350d6c190a69492793fcd4
#
_entry.id   e6281840ad350d6c190a69492793fcd4
#
_cell.length_a   1.000
_cell.length_b   1.000
_cell.length_c   1.000
_cell.angle_alpha   90.00
_cell.angle_beta   90.00
_cell.angle_gamma   90.00
#
_symmetry.space_group_name_H-M   'P 1'
#
loop_
_entity.id
_entity.type
_entity.pdbx_description
1 polymer ?
#
loop_
_entity_poly.entity_id
_entity_poly.type
_entity_poly.pdbx_seq_one_letter_code
_entity_poly.pdbx_strand_id
1 'polypeptide(L)'
;MIKKLIKILSFIFLLIILLIFYLSTIGIKTKKFNENITNKVLEINREIKLDLRDIKLLLNPLNFTANITTKNPIIFLGDNELQIRSVKINISLKSLIFDEFSIEELQVSTKPIILNDIILLARSFKDSTELFLLDKIIKDGFLVADIKLKFDEDGKVKKNYQINGFIKNGKLNFLNQLNAKNLNLNFDINKNKYSFTKLNTEINNLQFSSPLIEISEKKDLFFVKGKILTSEEDLSRDQLRLIFASFLKIPNIKKVKFKSENDISFNVSKKLKFKDLNINSKINLDQLVIKNNFINLKSYLPNLDELINFEKHQIIINYVKDKIDIKGNGEILIKNKSDFINYQIIKNNDKFTFDTKVKLKNS
;
A
#
# COMPACT_ATOMS: atom_id res chain seq x y z
N MET A 1 -3.48 -68.76 -26.13
CA MET A 1 -4.15 -67.49 -26.36
C MET A 1 -3.99 -66.52 -25.22
N ILE A 2 -4.28 -66.85 -23.96
CA ILE A 2 -4.23 -66.02 -22.76
C ILE A 2 -2.84 -65.37 -22.51
N LYS A 3 -1.73 -66.12 -22.65
CA LYS A 3 -0.35 -65.60 -22.47
C LYS A 3 0.02 -64.49 -23.48
N LYS A 4 -0.46 -64.57 -24.72
CA LYS A 4 -0.28 -63.50 -25.71
C LYS A 4 -1.11 -62.25 -25.37
N LEU A 5 -2.32 -62.46 -24.88
CA LEU A 5 -3.20 -61.37 -24.45
C LEU A 5 -2.60 -60.61 -23.28
N ILE A 6 -2.04 -61.31 -22.24
CA ILE A 6 -1.39 -60.71 -21.10
C ILE A 6 -0.14 -59.92 -21.53
N LYS A 7 0.66 -60.41 -22.48
CA LYS A 7 1.83 -59.66 -22.99
C LYS A 7 1.42 -58.38 -23.71
N ILE A 8 0.34 -58.42 -24.52
CA ILE A 8 -0.16 -57.23 -25.18
C ILE A 8 -0.71 -56.22 -24.17
N LEU A 9 -1.45 -56.70 -23.19
CA LEU A 9 -2.00 -55.82 -22.10
C LEU A 9 -0.89 -55.18 -21.27
N SER A 10 0.15 -55.95 -20.91
CA SER A 10 1.33 -55.48 -20.20
C SER A 10 2.13 -54.43 -21.00
N PHE A 11 2.25 -54.63 -22.32
CA PHE A 11 2.90 -53.67 -23.20
C PHE A 11 2.12 -52.37 -23.33
N ILE A 12 0.79 -52.45 -23.47
CA ILE A 12 -0.11 -51.26 -23.48
C ILE A 12 -0.02 -50.53 -22.16
N PHE A 13 -0.01 -51.25 -21.02
CA PHE A 13 0.12 -50.65 -19.69
C PHE A 13 1.46 -49.92 -19.52
N LEU A 14 2.57 -50.52 -19.99
CA LEU A 14 3.87 -49.86 -20.00
C LEU A 14 3.87 -48.58 -20.85
N LEU A 15 3.26 -48.61 -22.03
CA LEU A 15 3.12 -47.44 -22.89
C LEU A 15 2.31 -46.32 -22.23
N ILE A 16 1.23 -46.65 -21.52
CA ILE A 16 0.44 -45.69 -20.75
C ILE A 16 1.29 -45.07 -19.63
N ILE A 17 2.07 -45.86 -18.90
CA ILE A 17 2.97 -45.33 -17.86
C ILE A 17 4.01 -44.39 -18.46
N LEU A 18 4.62 -44.74 -19.57
CA LEU A 18 5.59 -43.87 -20.26
C LEU A 18 4.93 -42.60 -20.78
N LEU A 19 3.73 -42.68 -21.27
CA LEU A 19 2.96 -41.48 -21.69
C LEU A 19 2.65 -40.58 -20.52
N ILE A 20 2.16 -41.13 -19.41
CA ILE A 20 1.90 -40.36 -18.19
C ILE A 20 3.18 -39.69 -17.68
N PHE A 21 4.30 -40.46 -17.66
CA PHE A 21 5.59 -39.92 -17.26
C PHE A 21 6.05 -38.78 -18.18
N TYR A 22 5.92 -38.95 -19.51
CA TYR A 22 6.22 -37.90 -20.47
C TYR A 22 5.36 -36.62 -20.24
N LEU A 23 4.06 -36.81 -20.09
CA LEU A 23 3.11 -35.70 -19.85
C LEU A 23 3.36 -34.99 -18.50
N SER A 24 3.87 -35.72 -17.51
CA SER A 24 4.15 -35.17 -16.18
C SER A 24 5.49 -34.42 -16.10
N THR A 25 6.49 -34.84 -16.91
CA THR A 25 7.84 -34.24 -16.82
C THR A 25 8.11 -33.22 -17.93
N ILE A 26 7.77 -33.56 -19.16
CA ILE A 26 8.03 -32.73 -20.34
C ILE A 26 6.80 -31.91 -20.71
N GLY A 27 5.63 -32.54 -20.70
CA GLY A 27 4.35 -31.95 -21.08
C GLY A 27 4.21 -31.68 -22.57
N ILE A 28 3.12 -31.05 -22.94
CA ILE A 28 2.79 -30.68 -24.33
C ILE A 28 2.78 -29.16 -24.45
N LYS A 29 3.49 -28.65 -25.45
CA LYS A 29 3.37 -27.27 -25.91
C LYS A 29 2.40 -27.20 -27.08
N THR A 30 1.41 -26.31 -27.01
CA THR A 30 0.39 -26.19 -28.05
C THR A 30 -0.19 -24.77 -28.11
N LYS A 31 -0.64 -24.37 -29.28
CA LYS A 31 -1.45 -23.16 -29.50
C LYS A 31 -2.92 -23.48 -29.69
N LYS A 32 -3.29 -24.77 -29.75
CA LYS A 32 -4.60 -25.26 -30.13
C LYS A 32 -5.76 -24.73 -29.26
N PHE A 33 -5.43 -24.37 -28.00
CA PHE A 33 -6.39 -23.85 -27.05
C PHE A 33 -6.46 -22.30 -27.01
N ASN A 34 -5.54 -21.61 -27.69
CA ASN A 34 -5.47 -20.13 -27.63
C ASN A 34 -6.77 -19.49 -28.09
N GLU A 35 -7.29 -19.90 -29.20
CA GLU A 35 -8.53 -19.36 -29.78
C GLU A 35 -9.72 -19.54 -28.82
N ASN A 36 -9.92 -20.75 -28.30
CA ASN A 36 -11.01 -21.03 -27.36
C ASN A 36 -10.90 -20.18 -26.07
N ILE A 37 -9.69 -19.99 -25.53
CA ILE A 37 -9.49 -19.16 -24.35
C ILE A 37 -9.74 -17.70 -24.68
N THR A 38 -9.21 -17.21 -25.80
CA THR A 38 -9.41 -15.83 -26.24
C THR A 38 -10.88 -15.52 -26.47
N ASN A 39 -11.62 -16.42 -27.13
CA ASN A 39 -13.06 -16.26 -27.37
C ASN A 39 -13.86 -16.22 -26.06
N LYS A 40 -13.51 -17.09 -25.08
CA LYS A 40 -14.14 -17.04 -23.76
C LYS A 40 -13.87 -15.75 -22.99
N VAL A 41 -12.68 -15.18 -23.11
CA VAL A 41 -12.37 -13.87 -22.51
C VAL A 41 -13.18 -12.77 -23.18
N LEU A 42 -13.29 -12.78 -24.51
CA LEU A 42 -14.13 -11.84 -25.29
C LEU A 42 -15.62 -11.95 -24.95
N GLU A 43 -16.13 -13.15 -24.63
CA GLU A 43 -17.51 -13.35 -24.16
C GLU A 43 -17.74 -12.65 -22.80
N ILE A 44 -16.75 -12.69 -21.90
CA ILE A 44 -16.83 -12.05 -20.57
C ILE A 44 -16.71 -10.53 -20.70
N ASN A 45 -15.75 -10.06 -21.49
CA ASN A 45 -15.53 -8.63 -21.72
C ASN A 45 -14.99 -8.39 -23.14
N ARG A 46 -15.80 -7.73 -23.98
CA ARG A 46 -15.49 -7.46 -25.38
C ARG A 46 -14.35 -6.48 -25.60
N GLU A 47 -14.00 -5.69 -24.59
CA GLU A 47 -12.91 -4.70 -24.66
C GLU A 47 -11.54 -5.36 -24.43
N ILE A 48 -11.50 -6.59 -23.90
CA ILE A 48 -10.27 -7.30 -23.57
C ILE A 48 -9.92 -8.27 -24.68
N LYS A 49 -8.76 -8.06 -25.31
CA LYS A 49 -8.15 -9.03 -26.22
C LYS A 49 -6.95 -9.67 -25.55
N LEU A 50 -6.76 -10.97 -25.78
CA LEU A 50 -5.70 -11.74 -25.16
C LEU A 50 -4.82 -12.34 -26.24
N ASP A 51 -3.52 -12.03 -26.24
CA ASP A 51 -2.51 -12.73 -27.04
C ASP A 51 -1.78 -13.73 -26.15
N LEU A 52 -2.17 -14.99 -26.28
CA LEU A 52 -1.52 -16.12 -25.62
C LEU A 52 -0.41 -16.65 -26.51
N ARG A 53 0.81 -16.67 -25.97
CA ARG A 53 1.92 -17.38 -26.60
C ARG A 53 1.70 -18.89 -26.53
N ASP A 54 2.76 -19.68 -26.60
CA ASP A 54 2.65 -21.13 -26.43
C ASP A 54 2.12 -21.48 -25.04
N ILE A 55 1.14 -22.33 -25.00
CA ILE A 55 0.60 -22.93 -23.79
C ILE A 55 1.33 -24.23 -23.53
N LYS A 56 1.90 -24.38 -22.33
CA LYS A 56 2.48 -25.64 -21.85
C LYS A 56 1.50 -26.30 -20.89
N LEU A 57 1.13 -27.53 -21.21
CA LEU A 57 0.30 -28.38 -20.37
C LEU A 57 1.17 -29.47 -19.74
N LEU A 58 1.11 -29.57 -18.41
CA LEU A 58 1.75 -30.61 -17.61
C LEU A 58 0.69 -31.36 -16.81
N LEU A 59 0.76 -32.67 -16.84
CA LEU A 59 -0.11 -33.53 -16.05
C LEU A 59 0.49 -33.73 -14.66
N ASN A 60 -0.33 -33.65 -13.61
CA ASN A 60 0.03 -34.06 -12.25
C ASN A 60 -0.87 -35.25 -11.83
N PRO A 61 -0.44 -36.47 -12.09
CA PRO A 61 -1.27 -37.65 -11.83
C PRO A 61 -1.50 -37.91 -10.34
N LEU A 62 -0.56 -37.47 -9.46
CA LEU A 62 -0.68 -37.66 -8.01
C LEU A 62 -1.82 -36.83 -7.41
N ASN A 63 -2.02 -35.63 -7.92
CA ASN A 63 -3.07 -34.71 -7.44
C ASN A 63 -4.31 -34.71 -8.33
N PHE A 64 -4.33 -35.54 -9.40
CA PHE A 64 -5.37 -35.54 -10.41
C PHE A 64 -5.66 -34.15 -10.99
N THR A 65 -4.59 -33.39 -11.30
CA THR A 65 -4.68 -32.03 -11.86
C THR A 65 -3.88 -31.89 -13.16
N ALA A 66 -4.24 -30.93 -13.97
CA ALA A 66 -3.47 -30.46 -15.11
C ALA A 66 -3.00 -29.03 -14.86
N ASN A 67 -1.70 -28.78 -15.03
CA ASN A 67 -1.08 -27.48 -14.93
C ASN A 67 -0.96 -26.86 -16.33
N ILE A 68 -1.64 -25.77 -16.57
CA ILE A 68 -1.54 -24.96 -17.77
C ILE A 68 -0.67 -23.75 -17.48
N THR A 69 0.35 -23.52 -18.30
CA THR A 69 1.25 -22.37 -18.12
C THR A 69 1.45 -21.69 -19.48
N THR A 70 1.31 -20.37 -19.52
CA THR A 70 1.76 -19.53 -20.63
C THR A 70 2.77 -18.50 -20.13
N LYS A 71 3.75 -18.18 -20.97
CA LYS A 71 4.79 -17.17 -20.70
C LYS A 71 4.64 -16.00 -21.63
N ASN A 72 4.83 -14.79 -21.08
CA ASN A 72 4.71 -13.52 -21.80
C ASN A 72 3.41 -13.33 -22.58
N PRO A 73 2.23 -13.71 -22.05
CA PRO A 73 0.98 -13.31 -22.67
C PRO A 73 0.79 -11.80 -22.58
N ILE A 74 0.02 -11.23 -23.50
CA ILE A 74 -0.31 -9.81 -23.54
C ILE A 74 -1.83 -9.67 -23.43
N ILE A 75 -2.25 -8.75 -22.56
CA ILE A 75 -3.66 -8.36 -22.44
C ILE A 75 -3.78 -6.97 -23.09
N PHE A 76 -4.65 -6.83 -24.07
CA PHE A 76 -5.00 -5.54 -24.66
C PHE A 76 -6.32 -5.06 -24.07
N LEU A 77 -6.35 -3.84 -23.59
CA LEU A 77 -7.54 -3.12 -23.15
C LEU A 77 -7.66 -1.85 -23.98
N GLY A 78 -8.48 -1.88 -25.02
CA GLY A 78 -8.45 -0.85 -26.06
C GLY A 78 -7.06 -0.77 -26.70
N ASP A 79 -6.43 0.40 -26.62
CA ASP A 79 -5.07 0.64 -27.15
C ASP A 79 -3.96 0.34 -26.12
N ASN A 80 -4.30 0.04 -24.85
CA ASN A 80 -3.35 -0.22 -23.81
C ASN A 80 -2.88 -1.69 -23.79
N GLU A 81 -1.58 -1.89 -23.71
CA GLU A 81 -0.92 -3.20 -23.70
C GLU A 81 -0.39 -3.54 -22.30
N LEU A 82 -0.98 -4.52 -21.64
CA LEU A 82 -0.54 -5.01 -20.34
C LEU A 82 0.29 -6.27 -20.51
N GLN A 83 1.59 -6.15 -20.24
CA GLN A 83 2.52 -7.26 -20.36
C GLN A 83 2.54 -8.13 -19.12
N ILE A 84 2.17 -9.39 -19.27
CA ILE A 84 2.19 -10.38 -18.20
C ILE A 84 3.46 -11.24 -18.34
N ARG A 85 4.13 -11.56 -17.23
CA ARG A 85 5.30 -12.44 -17.24
C ARG A 85 4.90 -13.89 -17.44
N SER A 86 3.91 -14.34 -16.67
CA SER A 86 3.38 -15.71 -16.77
C SER A 86 2.00 -15.82 -16.17
N VAL A 87 1.23 -16.73 -16.71
CA VAL A 87 -0.03 -17.21 -16.13
C VAL A 87 0.08 -18.71 -15.94
N LYS A 88 -0.28 -19.20 -14.75
CA LYS A 88 -0.40 -20.63 -14.42
C LYS A 88 -1.79 -20.90 -13.91
N ILE A 89 -2.39 -21.96 -14.40
CA ILE A 89 -3.73 -22.41 -14.04
C ILE A 89 -3.66 -23.87 -13.64
N ASN A 90 -4.19 -24.21 -12.46
CA ASN A 90 -4.41 -25.58 -12.04
C ASN A 90 -5.86 -25.95 -12.30
N ILE A 91 -6.08 -27.03 -13.03
CA ILE A 91 -7.40 -27.55 -13.37
C ILE A 91 -7.53 -28.95 -12.79
N SER A 92 -8.66 -29.26 -12.16
CA SER A 92 -8.99 -30.60 -11.72
C SER A 92 -9.27 -31.51 -12.93
N LEU A 93 -8.60 -32.66 -13.01
CA LEU A 93 -8.88 -33.65 -14.06
C LEU A 93 -10.26 -34.28 -13.93
N LYS A 94 -10.84 -34.30 -12.72
CA LYS A 94 -12.23 -34.75 -12.52
C LYS A 94 -13.20 -33.91 -13.33
N SER A 95 -13.03 -32.59 -13.32
CA SER A 95 -13.87 -31.65 -14.08
C SER A 95 -13.85 -31.90 -15.57
N LEU A 96 -12.67 -32.30 -16.11
CA LEU A 96 -12.55 -32.64 -17.53
C LEU A 96 -13.29 -33.95 -17.89
N ILE A 97 -13.43 -34.86 -16.93
CA ILE A 97 -14.10 -36.15 -17.14
C ILE A 97 -15.65 -35.98 -17.06
N PHE A 98 -16.11 -35.11 -16.15
CA PHE A 98 -17.54 -34.90 -15.88
C PHE A 98 -18.13 -33.68 -16.60
N ASP A 99 -17.40 -33.11 -17.57
CA ASP A 99 -17.80 -31.89 -18.32
C ASP A 99 -18.03 -30.65 -17.43
N GLU A 100 -17.46 -30.69 -16.23
CA GLU A 100 -17.43 -29.57 -15.31
C GLU A 100 -16.06 -28.89 -15.43
N PHE A 101 -16.02 -27.63 -15.83
CA PHE A 101 -14.76 -26.88 -15.89
C PHE A 101 -14.48 -26.23 -14.53
N SER A 102 -13.52 -26.76 -13.80
CA SER A 102 -13.12 -26.23 -12.50
C SER A 102 -11.66 -25.77 -12.50
N ILE A 103 -11.44 -24.48 -12.36
CA ILE A 103 -10.12 -23.92 -12.06
C ILE A 103 -9.94 -23.97 -10.53
N GLU A 104 -8.98 -24.74 -10.02
CA GLU A 104 -8.65 -24.79 -8.60
C GLU A 104 -7.81 -23.59 -8.17
N GLU A 105 -6.84 -23.21 -9.00
CA GLU A 105 -5.90 -22.13 -8.70
C GLU A 105 -5.47 -21.38 -9.96
N LEU A 106 -5.40 -20.06 -9.86
CA LEU A 106 -4.84 -19.17 -10.86
C LEU A 106 -3.66 -18.40 -10.23
N GLN A 107 -2.52 -18.44 -10.91
CA GLN A 107 -1.35 -17.61 -10.55
C GLN A 107 -1.02 -16.70 -11.74
N VAL A 108 -0.89 -15.40 -11.47
CA VAL A 108 -0.51 -14.39 -12.47
C VAL A 108 0.69 -13.63 -11.95
N SER A 109 1.79 -13.61 -12.70
CA SER A 109 2.94 -12.75 -12.43
C SER A 109 3.03 -11.67 -13.50
N THR A 110 3.07 -10.41 -13.12
CA THR A 110 3.14 -9.30 -14.07
C THR A 110 4.59 -8.92 -14.39
N LYS A 111 4.81 -8.27 -15.52
CA LYS A 111 5.94 -7.38 -15.75
C LYS A 111 5.62 -6.01 -15.14
N PRO A 112 6.52 -5.01 -15.17
CA PRO A 112 6.13 -3.66 -14.77
C PRO A 112 4.97 -3.16 -15.63
N ILE A 113 3.85 -2.81 -14.99
CA ILE A 113 2.63 -2.30 -15.63
C ILE A 113 2.36 -0.91 -15.06
N ILE A 114 1.90 0.00 -15.89
CA ILE A 114 1.48 1.34 -15.46
C ILE A 114 0.26 1.21 -14.52
N LEU A 115 0.29 1.91 -13.39
CA LEU A 115 -0.76 1.83 -12.37
C LEU A 115 -2.14 2.19 -12.93
N ASN A 116 -2.23 3.20 -13.78
CA ASN A 116 -3.48 3.61 -14.40
C ASN A 116 -4.09 2.51 -15.28
N ASP A 117 -3.25 1.76 -16.02
CA ASP A 117 -3.74 0.68 -16.89
C ASP A 117 -4.35 -0.48 -16.09
N ILE A 118 -3.77 -0.77 -14.90
CA ILE A 118 -4.35 -1.77 -13.98
C ILE A 118 -5.69 -1.30 -13.43
N ILE A 119 -5.83 -0.02 -13.10
CA ILE A 119 -7.10 0.52 -12.61
C ILE A 119 -8.15 0.48 -13.71
N LEU A 120 -7.80 0.86 -14.92
CA LEU A 120 -8.69 0.77 -16.09
C LEU A 120 -9.11 -0.67 -16.34
N LEU A 121 -8.17 -1.62 -16.29
CA LEU A 121 -8.50 -3.05 -16.40
C LEU A 121 -9.45 -3.50 -15.28
N ALA A 122 -9.20 -3.12 -14.03
CA ALA A 122 -10.09 -3.46 -12.92
C ALA A 122 -11.50 -2.86 -13.10
N ARG A 123 -11.60 -1.61 -13.59
CA ARG A 123 -12.87 -0.93 -13.87
C ARG A 123 -13.64 -1.57 -15.03
N SER A 124 -12.96 -2.14 -16.01
CA SER A 124 -13.63 -2.84 -17.13
C SER A 124 -14.38 -4.11 -16.68
N PHE A 125 -13.98 -4.72 -15.55
CA PHE A 125 -14.70 -5.85 -14.94
C PHE A 125 -15.76 -5.42 -13.94
N LYS A 126 -15.48 -4.37 -13.17
CA LYS A 126 -16.39 -3.86 -12.12
C LYS A 126 -16.14 -2.38 -11.92
N ASP A 127 -17.05 -1.56 -12.40
CA ASP A 127 -17.00 -0.13 -12.08
C ASP A 127 -17.50 0.09 -10.64
N SER A 128 -16.66 0.67 -9.80
CA SER A 128 -16.97 0.98 -8.41
C SER A 128 -16.46 2.37 -8.04
N THR A 129 -17.06 2.98 -7.03
CA THR A 129 -16.68 4.31 -6.54
C THR A 129 -15.21 4.32 -6.09
N GLU A 130 -14.73 3.24 -5.48
CA GLU A 130 -13.36 3.10 -5.01
C GLU A 130 -12.37 3.12 -6.18
N LEU A 131 -12.63 2.35 -7.24
CA LEU A 131 -11.79 2.32 -8.43
C LEU A 131 -11.81 3.65 -9.17
N PHE A 132 -12.98 4.31 -9.23
CA PHE A 132 -13.10 5.66 -9.80
C PHE A 132 -12.24 6.67 -9.00
N LEU A 133 -12.25 6.62 -7.66
CA LEU A 133 -11.42 7.49 -6.83
C LEU A 133 -9.93 7.20 -7.02
N LEU A 134 -9.53 5.94 -7.09
CA LEU A 134 -8.15 5.56 -7.37
C LEU A 134 -7.67 6.11 -8.73
N ASP A 135 -8.48 6.01 -9.76
CA ASP A 135 -8.19 6.56 -11.10
C ASP A 135 -7.99 8.09 -11.06
N LYS A 136 -8.76 8.80 -10.21
CA LYS A 136 -8.60 10.24 -10.04
C LYS A 136 -7.37 10.63 -9.22
N ILE A 137 -7.00 9.82 -8.25
CA ILE A 137 -5.87 10.09 -7.32
C ILE A 137 -4.54 9.66 -7.95
N ILE A 138 -4.45 8.50 -8.56
CA ILE A 138 -3.22 7.96 -9.15
C ILE A 138 -2.97 8.64 -10.48
N LYS A 139 -1.74 9.18 -10.65
CA LYS A 139 -1.35 9.90 -11.87
C LYS A 139 -0.27 9.19 -12.66
N ASP A 140 0.56 8.40 -11.99
CA ASP A 140 1.69 7.71 -12.63
C ASP A 140 2.25 6.64 -11.70
N GLY A 141 3.14 5.80 -12.21
CA GLY A 141 3.87 4.79 -11.46
C GLY A 141 3.76 3.41 -12.08
N PHE A 142 4.61 2.52 -11.60
CA PHE A 142 4.69 1.14 -12.08
C PHE A 142 4.37 0.16 -10.96
N LEU A 143 3.60 -0.85 -11.30
CA LEU A 143 3.27 -1.99 -10.45
C LEU A 143 3.92 -3.26 -11.00
N VAL A 144 4.49 -4.07 -10.10
CA VAL A 144 4.78 -5.49 -10.35
C VAL A 144 4.06 -6.30 -9.29
N ALA A 145 3.31 -7.31 -9.70
CA ALA A 145 2.53 -8.13 -8.77
C ALA A 145 2.61 -9.62 -9.12
N ASP A 146 2.60 -10.43 -8.07
CA ASP A 146 2.33 -11.85 -8.10
C ASP A 146 0.98 -12.10 -7.42
N ILE A 147 0.03 -12.63 -8.17
CA ILE A 147 -1.37 -12.84 -7.77
C ILE A 147 -1.62 -14.34 -7.71
N LYS A 148 -2.13 -14.82 -6.59
CA LYS A 148 -2.53 -16.22 -6.41
C LYS A 148 -3.98 -16.26 -5.92
N LEU A 149 -4.86 -16.78 -6.76
CA LEU A 149 -6.28 -16.94 -6.48
C LEU A 149 -6.59 -18.43 -6.39
N LYS A 150 -7.43 -18.83 -5.44
CA LYS A 150 -8.02 -20.16 -5.35
C LYS A 150 -9.52 -20.06 -5.53
N PHE A 151 -10.10 -21.07 -6.17
CA PHE A 151 -11.52 -21.09 -6.46
C PHE A 151 -12.20 -22.25 -5.72
N ASP A 152 -13.47 -22.11 -5.44
CA ASP A 152 -14.34 -23.18 -4.97
C ASP A 152 -14.96 -23.93 -6.15
N GLU A 153 -15.78 -24.94 -5.85
CA GLU A 153 -16.45 -25.75 -6.86
C GLU A 153 -17.46 -24.97 -7.72
N ASP A 154 -17.95 -23.84 -7.21
CA ASP A 154 -18.81 -22.89 -7.93
C ASP A 154 -18.05 -21.89 -8.80
N GLY A 155 -16.71 -21.92 -8.81
CA GLY A 155 -15.85 -20.97 -9.51
C GLY A 155 -15.71 -19.61 -8.81
N LYS A 156 -16.14 -19.48 -7.56
CA LYS A 156 -15.96 -18.26 -6.77
C LYS A 156 -14.58 -18.21 -6.13
N VAL A 157 -13.98 -17.02 -6.11
CA VAL A 157 -12.68 -16.82 -5.46
C VAL A 157 -12.78 -17.07 -3.95
N LYS A 158 -11.98 -18.02 -3.46
CA LYS A 158 -11.85 -18.27 -2.01
C LYS A 158 -11.18 -17.10 -1.30
N LYS A 159 -11.54 -16.91 -0.02
CA LYS A 159 -10.96 -15.83 0.81
C LYS A 159 -9.47 -15.97 1.12
N ASN A 160 -8.80 -17.04 0.72
CA ASN A 160 -7.38 -17.30 0.93
C ASN A 160 -6.50 -16.91 -0.26
N TYR A 161 -6.90 -15.87 -0.99
CA TYR A 161 -6.07 -15.28 -2.05
C TYR A 161 -4.83 -14.59 -1.46
N GLN A 162 -3.79 -14.50 -2.28
CA GLN A 162 -2.54 -13.81 -1.96
C GLN A 162 -2.15 -12.92 -3.14
N ILE A 163 -1.87 -11.65 -2.85
CA ILE A 163 -1.38 -10.70 -3.83
C ILE A 163 -0.20 -9.98 -3.20
N ASN A 164 0.98 -10.14 -3.77
CA ASN A 164 2.17 -9.45 -3.30
C ASN A 164 2.91 -8.78 -4.46
N GLY A 165 3.70 -7.78 -4.14
CA GLY A 165 4.41 -7.05 -5.16
C GLY A 165 5.00 -5.75 -4.66
N PHE A 166 5.27 -4.85 -5.60
CA PHE A 166 5.77 -3.52 -5.28
C PHE A 166 5.26 -2.47 -6.25
N ILE A 167 5.24 -1.24 -5.76
CA ILE A 167 5.01 -0.02 -6.56
C ILE A 167 6.32 0.76 -6.61
N LYS A 168 6.62 1.34 -7.77
CA LYS A 168 7.76 2.21 -8.02
C LYS A 168 7.33 3.52 -8.68
N ASN A 169 7.94 4.61 -8.23
CA ASN A 169 7.78 5.95 -8.81
C ASN A 169 6.32 6.41 -8.91
N GLY A 170 5.48 5.95 -7.96
CA GLY A 170 4.08 6.36 -7.93
C GLY A 170 3.93 7.87 -7.75
N LYS A 171 2.95 8.45 -8.46
CA LYS A 171 2.50 9.84 -8.29
C LYS A 171 1.03 9.86 -7.92
N LEU A 172 0.72 10.48 -6.79
CA LEU A 172 -0.64 10.61 -6.27
C LEU A 172 -1.00 12.08 -6.14
N ASN A 173 -2.21 12.43 -6.57
CA ASN A 173 -2.75 13.76 -6.38
C ASN A 173 -4.03 13.67 -5.54
N PHE A 174 -3.95 14.07 -4.29
CA PHE A 174 -5.10 14.07 -3.39
C PHE A 174 -5.92 15.36 -3.54
N LEU A 175 -7.22 15.27 -3.29
CA LEU A 175 -8.21 16.34 -3.50
C LEU A 175 -7.89 17.66 -2.82
N ASN A 176 -7.01 17.72 -1.82
CA ASN A 176 -6.65 18.90 -1.04
C ASN A 176 -5.28 19.49 -1.42
N GLN A 177 -4.87 19.41 -2.69
CA GLN A 177 -3.58 19.90 -3.18
C GLN A 177 -2.33 19.18 -2.56
N LEU A 178 -2.53 18.05 -1.92
CA LEU A 178 -1.43 17.21 -1.46
C LEU A 178 -0.94 16.34 -2.62
N ASN A 179 0.27 16.61 -3.07
CA ASN A 179 0.91 15.85 -4.14
C ASN A 179 1.97 14.94 -3.55
N ALA A 180 1.76 13.64 -3.69
CA ALA A 180 2.77 12.63 -3.37
C ALA A 180 3.52 12.24 -4.64
N LYS A 181 4.85 12.24 -4.57
CA LYS A 181 5.75 11.84 -5.66
C LYS A 181 6.71 10.76 -5.17
N ASN A 182 7.32 10.06 -6.11
CA ASN A 182 8.33 9.05 -5.81
C ASN A 182 7.84 7.99 -4.82
N LEU A 183 6.52 7.65 -4.87
CA LEU A 183 5.97 6.62 -4.01
C LEU A 183 6.55 5.26 -4.38
N ASN A 184 7.31 4.70 -3.46
CA ASN A 184 7.85 3.35 -3.57
C ASN A 184 7.38 2.57 -2.35
N LEU A 185 6.88 1.36 -2.54
CA LEU A 185 6.48 0.47 -1.45
C LEU A 185 6.42 -0.98 -1.93
N ASN A 186 6.53 -1.91 -0.99
CA ASN A 186 6.13 -3.30 -1.18
C ASN A 186 4.76 -3.52 -0.53
N PHE A 187 3.96 -4.38 -1.13
CA PHE A 187 2.66 -4.76 -0.57
C PHE A 187 2.51 -6.28 -0.49
N ASP A 188 1.80 -6.71 0.53
CA ASP A 188 1.31 -8.08 0.71
C ASP A 188 -0.15 -8.02 1.15
N ILE A 189 -1.02 -8.61 0.35
CA ILE A 189 -2.47 -8.61 0.55
C ILE A 189 -2.92 -10.06 0.65
N ASN A 190 -3.46 -10.43 1.78
CA ASN A 190 -4.02 -11.75 1.99
C ASN A 190 -5.29 -11.67 2.84
N LYS A 191 -6.29 -12.43 2.48
CA LYS A 191 -7.58 -12.51 3.19
C LYS A 191 -8.12 -11.12 3.54
N ASN A 192 -8.03 -10.74 4.82
CA ASN A 192 -8.54 -9.48 5.36
C ASN A 192 -7.40 -8.59 5.89
N LYS A 193 -6.16 -8.84 5.44
CA LYS A 193 -4.97 -8.11 5.89
C LYS A 193 -4.22 -7.56 4.68
N TYR A 194 -3.93 -6.27 4.74
CA TYR A 194 -3.13 -5.55 3.75
C TYR A 194 -1.91 -4.99 4.48
N SER A 195 -0.72 -5.37 4.06
CA SER A 195 0.55 -4.91 4.63
C SER A 195 1.34 -4.15 3.58
N PHE A 196 1.75 -2.93 3.93
CA PHE A 196 2.60 -2.09 3.11
C PHE A 196 3.91 -1.87 3.84
N THR A 197 5.02 -2.23 3.20
CA THR A 197 6.36 -2.15 3.81
C THR A 197 7.31 -1.34 2.94
N LYS A 198 8.39 -0.84 3.56
CA LYS A 198 9.43 -0.06 2.86
C LYS A 198 8.85 1.11 2.07
N LEU A 199 7.79 1.72 2.60
CA LEU A 199 7.17 2.88 1.97
C LEU A 199 8.12 4.07 2.07
N ASN A 200 8.35 4.72 0.95
CA ASN A 200 9.03 6.00 0.84
C ASN A 200 8.26 6.85 -0.15
N THR A 201 8.07 8.12 0.17
CA THR A 201 7.39 9.08 -0.69
C THR A 201 7.77 10.50 -0.31
N GLU A 202 7.59 11.41 -1.23
CA GLU A 202 7.72 12.84 -1.03
C GLU A 202 6.32 13.48 -1.14
N ILE A 203 5.87 14.16 -0.10
CA ILE A 203 4.58 14.89 -0.08
C ILE A 203 4.88 16.37 0.09
N ASN A 204 4.54 17.18 -0.91
CA ASN A 204 4.81 18.62 -0.94
C ASN A 204 6.27 18.96 -0.57
N ASN A 205 7.21 18.22 -1.16
CA ASN A 205 8.67 18.32 -0.95
C ASN A 205 9.16 17.88 0.44
N LEU A 206 8.35 17.18 1.21
CA LEU A 206 8.77 16.52 2.45
C LEU A 206 8.95 15.03 2.26
N GLN A 207 10.02 14.49 2.78
CA GLN A 207 10.31 13.07 2.74
C GLN A 207 9.60 12.33 3.87
N PHE A 208 8.77 11.37 3.48
CA PHE A 208 8.09 10.47 4.39
C PHE A 208 8.52 9.03 4.12
N SER A 209 8.69 8.28 5.18
CA SER A 209 8.90 6.85 5.08
C SER A 209 8.06 6.10 6.10
N SER A 210 7.80 4.83 5.81
CA SER A 210 7.16 3.94 6.75
C SER A 210 7.76 2.54 6.63
N PRO A 211 8.23 1.96 7.74
CA PRO A 211 8.67 0.57 7.74
C PRO A 211 7.51 -0.38 7.53
N LEU A 212 6.33 -0.05 8.08
CA LEU A 212 5.13 -0.88 8.02
C LEU A 212 3.86 -0.05 8.23
N ILE A 213 2.89 -0.26 7.32
CA ILE A 213 1.48 0.12 7.49
C ILE A 213 0.66 -1.15 7.34
N GLU A 214 -0.21 -1.44 8.27
CA GLU A 214 -1.13 -2.58 8.22
C GLU A 214 -2.58 -2.10 8.22
N ILE A 215 -3.38 -2.69 7.35
CA ILE A 215 -4.81 -2.51 7.30
C ILE A 215 -5.45 -3.87 7.52
N SER A 216 -6.37 -3.98 8.47
CA SER A 216 -7.14 -5.19 8.72
C SER A 216 -8.64 -4.91 8.64
N GLU A 217 -9.34 -5.74 7.90
CA GLU A 217 -10.80 -5.65 7.79
C GLU A 217 -11.47 -6.38 8.95
N LYS A 218 -12.36 -5.67 9.67
CA LYS A 218 -13.21 -6.22 10.73
C LYS A 218 -14.65 -5.80 10.49
N LYS A 219 -15.50 -6.72 10.03
CA LYS A 219 -16.91 -6.44 9.68
C LYS A 219 -17.02 -5.30 8.66
N ASP A 220 -17.48 -4.12 9.13
CA ASP A 220 -17.71 -2.95 8.28
C ASP A 220 -16.67 -1.84 8.45
N LEU A 221 -15.57 -2.14 9.14
CA LEU A 221 -14.49 -1.20 9.43
C LEU A 221 -13.14 -1.74 8.94
N PHE A 222 -12.32 -0.84 8.48
CA PHE A 222 -10.91 -1.07 8.25
C PHE A 222 -10.12 -0.45 9.40
N PHE A 223 -9.41 -1.27 10.15
CA PHE A 223 -8.47 -0.80 11.17
C PHE A 223 -7.11 -0.59 10.52
N VAL A 224 -6.63 0.63 10.53
CA VAL A 224 -5.33 1.04 9.99
C VAL A 224 -4.38 1.32 11.15
N LYS A 225 -3.18 0.77 11.09
CA LYS A 225 -2.08 1.12 12.00
C LYS A 225 -0.78 1.19 11.23
N GLY A 226 0.13 2.07 11.64
CA GLY A 226 1.42 2.19 11.01
C GLY A 226 2.34 3.16 11.73
N LYS A 227 3.62 3.09 11.36
CA LYS A 227 4.62 4.05 11.81
C LYS A 227 5.03 4.92 10.63
N ILE A 228 4.93 6.23 10.77
CA ILE A 228 5.36 7.22 9.78
C ILE A 228 6.57 7.96 10.33
N LEU A 229 7.62 8.03 9.53
CA LEU A 229 8.86 8.72 9.86
C LEU A 229 9.02 9.91 8.91
N THR A 230 9.45 11.04 9.45
CA THR A 230 9.99 12.12 8.63
C THR A 230 11.51 12.14 8.78
N SER A 231 12.23 12.41 7.69
CA SER A 231 13.64 12.75 7.75
C SER A 231 13.83 14.11 8.45
N GLU A 232 15.06 14.51 8.62
CA GLU A 232 15.35 15.86 9.11
C GLU A 232 15.00 16.89 8.02
N GLU A 233 13.96 17.68 8.30
CA GLU A 233 13.40 18.64 7.37
C GLU A 233 13.50 20.07 7.92
N ASP A 234 13.92 20.99 7.04
CA ASP A 234 13.93 22.43 7.30
C ASP A 234 12.75 23.06 6.54
N LEU A 235 11.69 23.40 7.28
CA LEU A 235 10.45 23.88 6.71
C LEU A 235 10.32 25.38 6.83
N SER A 236 10.08 26.04 5.69
CA SER A 236 9.63 27.41 5.65
C SER A 236 8.16 27.54 6.10
N ARG A 237 7.76 28.75 6.42
CA ARG A 237 6.36 29.07 6.79
C ARG A 237 5.36 28.63 5.72
N ASP A 238 5.68 28.79 4.45
CA ASP A 238 4.75 28.46 3.36
C ASP A 238 4.58 26.95 3.21
N GLN A 239 5.65 26.18 3.38
CA GLN A 239 5.59 24.70 3.43
C GLN A 239 4.76 24.21 4.62
N LEU A 240 4.95 24.79 5.81
CA LEU A 240 4.12 24.50 6.99
C LEU A 240 2.64 24.78 6.73
N ARG A 241 2.31 25.91 6.07
CA ARG A 241 0.92 26.23 5.71
C ARG A 241 0.33 25.21 4.75
N LEU A 242 1.05 24.77 3.75
CA LEU A 242 0.57 23.77 2.78
C LEU A 242 0.25 22.43 3.45
N ILE A 243 1.02 22.04 4.46
CA ILE A 243 0.88 20.73 5.12
C ILE A 243 -0.12 20.78 6.27
N PHE A 244 -0.08 21.85 7.07
CA PHE A 244 -0.79 21.93 8.35
C PHE A 244 -1.91 22.98 8.38
N ALA A 245 -2.16 23.71 7.29
CA ALA A 245 -3.14 24.81 7.27
C ALA A 245 -4.55 24.39 7.68
N SER A 246 -4.94 23.15 7.40
CA SER A 246 -6.23 22.60 7.82
C SER A 246 -6.29 22.19 9.29
N PHE A 247 -5.14 22.04 9.95
CA PHE A 247 -5.05 21.50 11.32
C PHE A 247 -4.54 22.53 12.34
N LEU A 248 -3.69 23.46 11.91
CA LEU A 248 -3.02 24.41 12.81
C LEU A 248 -3.14 25.83 12.28
N LYS A 249 -3.66 26.76 13.12
CA LYS A 249 -3.45 28.18 12.91
C LYS A 249 -2.00 28.49 13.29
N ILE A 250 -1.11 28.58 12.28
CA ILE A 250 0.32 28.84 12.50
C ILE A 250 0.65 30.29 12.12
N PRO A 251 0.32 31.28 12.93
CA PRO A 251 0.46 32.68 12.50
C PRO A 251 1.92 33.16 12.54
N ASN A 252 2.76 32.60 13.38
CA ASN A 252 4.01 33.25 13.78
C ASN A 252 5.29 32.42 13.58
N ILE A 253 5.21 31.20 13.06
CA ILE A 253 6.38 30.38 12.79
C ILE A 253 7.11 30.92 11.56
N LYS A 254 8.41 31.19 11.70
CA LYS A 254 9.31 31.61 10.62
C LYS A 254 10.03 30.43 9.99
N LYS A 255 10.51 29.53 10.84
CA LYS A 255 11.32 28.39 10.45
C LYS A 255 11.12 27.27 11.47
N VAL A 256 11.12 26.03 10.99
CA VAL A 256 11.19 24.85 11.84
C VAL A 256 12.04 23.79 11.19
N LYS A 257 12.95 23.21 11.97
CA LYS A 257 13.80 22.09 11.59
C LYS A 257 13.57 20.94 12.57
N PHE A 258 13.11 19.80 12.08
CA PHE A 258 12.76 18.67 12.93
C PHE A 258 12.84 17.33 12.18
N LYS A 259 12.86 16.25 12.95
CA LYS A 259 12.55 14.88 12.51
C LYS A 259 11.50 14.29 13.43
N SER A 260 10.68 13.37 12.93
CA SER A 260 9.65 12.75 13.76
C SER A 260 9.47 11.26 13.49
N GLU A 261 9.01 10.56 14.53
CA GLU A 261 8.48 9.21 14.48
C GLU A 261 7.05 9.26 15.00
N ASN A 262 6.11 8.77 14.19
CA ASN A 262 4.68 8.87 14.48
C ASN A 262 4.05 7.48 14.39
N ASP A 263 3.59 6.93 15.51
CA ASP A 263 2.75 5.75 15.53
C ASP A 263 1.29 6.20 15.39
N ILE A 264 0.61 5.72 14.35
CA ILE A 264 -0.74 6.15 14.00
C ILE A 264 -1.66 4.93 13.97
N SER A 265 -2.86 5.06 14.54
CA SER A 265 -3.92 4.09 14.33
C SER A 265 -5.28 4.76 14.25
N PHE A 266 -6.16 4.23 13.39
CA PHE A 266 -7.52 4.74 13.21
C PHE A 266 -8.42 3.69 12.55
N ASN A 267 -9.72 3.91 12.65
CA ASN A 267 -10.73 3.13 11.94
C ASN A 267 -11.27 3.92 10.73
N VAL A 268 -11.50 3.22 9.62
CA VAL A 268 -12.16 3.77 8.43
C VAL A 268 -13.39 2.92 8.12
N SER A 269 -14.55 3.55 8.01
CA SER A 269 -15.76 2.84 7.56
C SER A 269 -15.75 2.63 6.06
N LYS A 270 -16.59 1.71 5.54
CA LYS A 270 -16.81 1.52 4.09
C LYS A 270 -17.27 2.79 3.37
N LYS A 271 -17.82 3.78 4.11
CA LYS A 271 -18.17 5.12 3.60
C LYS A 271 -17.03 6.14 3.76
N LEU A 272 -15.79 5.69 3.94
CA LEU A 272 -14.57 6.50 4.09
C LEU A 272 -14.62 7.50 5.25
N LYS A 273 -15.40 7.24 6.30
CA LYS A 273 -15.41 8.07 7.50
C LYS A 273 -14.34 7.58 8.48
N PHE A 274 -13.47 8.50 8.89
CA PHE A 274 -12.43 8.27 9.89
C PHE A 274 -13.01 8.31 11.30
N LYS A 275 -12.57 7.39 12.16
CA LYS A 275 -12.96 7.30 13.58
C LYS A 275 -11.78 6.83 14.41
N ASP A 276 -11.84 7.12 15.72
CA ASP A 276 -10.91 6.59 16.72
C ASP A 276 -9.43 6.84 16.37
N LEU A 277 -9.13 8.05 15.89
CA LEU A 277 -7.76 8.44 15.57
C LEU A 277 -6.93 8.51 16.85
N ASN A 278 -5.83 7.73 16.87
CA ASN A 278 -4.80 7.80 17.89
C ASN A 278 -3.47 8.10 17.23
N ILE A 279 -2.73 9.03 17.78
CA ILE A 279 -1.40 9.41 17.30
C ILE A 279 -0.47 9.48 18.51
N ASN A 280 0.66 8.81 18.43
CA ASN A 280 1.78 8.97 19.35
C ASN A 280 2.99 9.42 18.53
N SER A 281 3.42 10.66 18.74
CA SER A 281 4.53 11.27 18.01
C SER A 281 5.70 11.55 18.93
N LYS A 282 6.90 11.17 18.47
CA LYS A 282 8.18 11.60 19.05
C LYS A 282 8.85 12.53 18.06
N ILE A 283 9.05 13.78 18.44
CA ILE A 283 9.62 14.81 17.59
C ILE A 283 10.94 15.28 18.21
N ASN A 284 12.01 15.17 17.45
CA ASN A 284 13.27 15.84 17.75
C ASN A 284 13.29 17.14 16.95
N LEU A 285 13.06 18.25 17.63
CA LEU A 285 13.07 19.59 17.08
C LEU A 285 14.46 20.15 17.23
N ASP A 286 15.17 20.35 16.14
CA ASP A 286 16.50 20.95 16.13
C ASP A 286 16.39 22.47 16.32
N GLN A 287 15.47 23.10 15.58
CA GLN A 287 15.24 24.53 15.63
C GLN A 287 13.77 24.88 15.37
N LEU A 288 13.23 25.82 16.14
CA LEU A 288 11.96 26.50 15.88
C LEU A 288 12.11 27.99 16.13
N VAL A 289 11.86 28.80 15.11
CA VAL A 289 11.89 30.27 15.20
C VAL A 289 10.49 30.81 15.11
N ILE A 290 10.05 31.48 16.16
CA ILE A 290 8.70 32.09 16.25
C ILE A 290 8.85 33.62 16.32
N LYS A 291 8.04 34.33 15.53
CA LYS A 291 7.94 35.79 15.70
C LYS A 291 7.10 36.08 16.95
N ASN A 292 7.70 36.82 17.88
CA ASN A 292 7.04 37.23 19.12
C ASN A 292 5.96 38.29 18.84
N ASN A 293 4.70 37.93 19.01
CA ASN A 293 3.56 38.84 18.97
C ASN A 293 2.91 38.97 20.36
N PHE A 294 3.57 38.53 21.42
CA PHE A 294 3.07 38.57 22.79
C PHE A 294 3.24 39.98 23.38
N ILE A 295 2.39 40.91 22.96
CA ILE A 295 2.40 42.32 23.44
C ILE A 295 2.38 42.35 24.98
N ASN A 296 1.66 41.43 25.62
CA ASN A 296 1.55 41.37 27.08
C ASN A 296 2.82 40.87 27.78
N LEU A 297 3.71 40.12 27.11
CA LEU A 297 4.99 39.69 27.70
C LEU A 297 6.03 40.79 27.70
N LYS A 298 5.94 41.78 26.83
CA LYS A 298 6.86 42.95 26.82
C LYS A 298 6.75 43.79 28.08
N SER A 299 5.63 43.80 28.79
CA SER A 299 5.45 44.50 30.06
C SER A 299 6.25 43.83 31.20
N TYR A 300 6.45 42.52 31.12
CA TYR A 300 7.21 41.74 32.13
C TYR A 300 8.65 41.46 31.69
N LEU A 301 8.85 41.40 30.38
CA LEU A 301 10.15 41.15 29.74
C LEU A 301 10.41 42.19 28.65
N PRO A 302 10.78 43.44 29.04
CA PRO A 302 10.89 44.55 28.09
C PRO A 302 11.98 44.35 27.04
N ASN A 303 12.90 43.51 27.33
CA ASN A 303 14.06 43.16 26.47
C ASN A 303 13.89 41.88 25.67
N LEU A 304 12.66 41.34 25.60
CA LEU A 304 12.37 40.13 24.78
C LEU A 304 12.49 40.47 23.28
N ASP A 305 13.32 39.69 22.58
CA ASP A 305 13.56 39.85 21.16
C ASP A 305 12.27 39.64 20.35
N GLU A 306 12.23 40.21 19.14
CA GLU A 306 11.13 39.96 18.20
C GLU A 306 11.06 38.49 17.74
N LEU A 307 12.15 37.76 17.82
CA LEU A 307 12.27 36.35 17.48
C LEU A 307 12.62 35.55 18.71
N ILE A 308 11.86 34.51 18.98
CA ILE A 308 12.15 33.51 20.01
C ILE A 308 12.62 32.25 19.32
N ASN A 309 13.79 31.76 19.70
CA ASN A 309 14.37 30.53 19.20
C ASN A 309 14.22 29.43 20.23
N PHE A 310 13.68 28.29 19.81
CA PHE A 310 13.65 27.06 20.56
C PHE A 310 14.61 26.08 19.87
N GLU A 311 15.50 25.46 20.63
CA GLU A 311 16.53 24.57 20.09
C GLU A 311 16.59 23.26 20.88
N LYS A 312 16.94 22.18 20.17
CA LYS A 312 17.19 20.85 20.73
C LYS A 312 16.03 20.32 21.59
N HIS A 313 14.79 20.57 21.16
CA HIS A 313 13.63 20.06 21.89
C HIS A 313 13.35 18.61 21.59
N GLN A 314 13.04 17.85 22.63
CA GLN A 314 12.40 16.54 22.55
C GLN A 314 10.93 16.71 22.90
N ILE A 315 10.05 16.40 21.96
CA ILE A 315 8.61 16.60 22.12
C ILE A 315 7.91 15.25 21.93
N ILE A 316 7.01 14.93 22.86
CA ILE A 316 6.10 13.79 22.79
C ILE A 316 4.69 14.32 22.68
N ILE A 317 3.95 13.88 21.65
CA ILE A 317 2.55 14.25 21.45
C ILE A 317 1.72 12.98 21.50
N ASN A 318 0.73 12.94 22.38
CA ASN A 318 -0.28 11.90 22.45
C ASN A 318 -1.64 12.52 22.09
N TYR A 319 -2.25 12.02 21.02
CA TYR A 319 -3.61 12.37 20.61
C TYR A 319 -4.50 11.14 20.70
N VAL A 320 -5.52 11.20 21.52
CA VAL A 320 -6.51 10.13 21.72
C VAL A 320 -7.88 10.75 21.98
N LYS A 321 -8.88 10.43 21.17
CA LYS A 321 -10.29 10.85 21.40
C LYS A 321 -10.41 12.36 21.72
N ASP A 322 -9.88 13.21 20.85
CA ASP A 322 -9.90 14.68 20.97
C ASP A 322 -9.12 15.27 22.17
N LYS A 323 -8.45 14.41 22.94
CA LYS A 323 -7.49 14.85 23.94
C LYS A 323 -6.08 14.90 23.32
N ILE A 324 -5.40 16.03 23.52
CA ILE A 324 -4.00 16.22 23.15
C ILE A 324 -3.18 16.39 24.42
N ASP A 325 -2.12 15.61 24.58
CA ASP A 325 -1.12 15.79 25.64
C ASP A 325 0.24 15.97 24.96
N ILE A 326 0.83 17.15 25.10
CA ILE A 326 2.14 17.50 24.56
C ILE A 326 3.10 17.69 25.73
N LYS A 327 4.19 16.93 25.74
CA LYS A 327 5.29 17.10 26.68
C LYS A 327 6.55 17.42 25.92
N GLY A 328 7.28 18.43 26.35
CA GLY A 328 8.50 18.82 25.70
C GLY A 328 9.54 19.39 26.67
N ASN A 329 10.78 19.25 26.28
CA ASN A 329 11.91 19.87 26.97
C ASN A 329 12.96 20.26 25.95
N GLY A 330 13.71 21.31 26.23
CA GLY A 330 14.77 21.82 25.34
C GLY A 330 15.28 23.18 25.76
N GLU A 331 15.96 23.83 24.85
CA GLU A 331 16.59 25.13 25.06
C GLU A 331 15.72 26.25 24.45
N ILE A 332 15.59 27.35 25.17
CA ILE A 332 15.02 28.60 24.68
C ILE A 332 16.12 29.67 24.68
N LEU A 333 16.33 30.33 23.54
CA LEU A 333 17.30 31.39 23.42
C LEU A 333 16.62 32.74 23.59
N ILE A 334 17.03 33.50 24.61
CA ILE A 334 16.64 34.86 24.88
C ILE A 334 17.91 35.71 24.89
N LYS A 335 18.02 36.66 23.98
CA LYS A 335 19.24 37.52 23.83
C LYS A 335 20.54 36.70 23.69
N ASN A 336 20.52 35.67 22.87
CA ASN A 336 21.67 34.77 22.68
C ASN A 336 22.13 34.01 23.93
N LYS A 337 21.33 34.02 25.01
CA LYS A 337 21.54 33.19 26.19
C LYS A 337 20.60 32.03 26.18
N SER A 338 21.12 30.81 26.43
CA SER A 338 20.34 29.59 26.42
C SER A 338 19.84 29.27 27.83
N ASP A 339 18.52 29.20 27.98
CA ASP A 339 17.84 28.73 29.18
C ASP A 339 17.13 27.42 28.88
N PHE A 340 16.92 26.57 29.89
CA PHE A 340 16.27 25.29 29.73
C PHE A 340 14.79 25.37 30.11
N ILE A 341 13.92 24.85 29.22
CA ILE A 341 12.48 24.84 29.44
C ILE A 341 11.93 23.41 29.42
N ASN A 342 11.05 23.10 30.37
CA ASN A 342 10.20 21.94 30.37
C ASN A 342 8.76 22.42 30.32
N TYR A 343 7.92 21.76 29.51
CA TYR A 343 6.53 22.12 29.40
C TYR A 343 5.64 20.92 29.19
N GLN A 344 4.40 21.02 29.69
CA GLN A 344 3.31 20.13 29.36
C GLN A 344 2.10 20.98 28.96
N ILE A 345 1.48 20.61 27.85
CA ILE A 345 0.26 21.26 27.34
C ILE A 345 -0.78 20.17 27.18
N ILE A 346 -1.89 20.29 27.88
CA ILE A 346 -3.02 19.37 27.77
C ILE A 346 -4.20 20.13 27.19
N LYS A 347 -4.72 19.66 26.05
CA LYS A 347 -5.99 20.07 25.50
C LYS A 347 -7.02 18.97 25.74
N ASN A 348 -8.10 19.31 26.42
CA ASN A 348 -9.23 18.40 26.63
C ASN A 348 -10.50 19.14 26.20
N ASN A 349 -11.09 18.72 25.10
CA ASN A 349 -12.12 19.49 24.38
C ASN A 349 -11.61 20.91 24.05
N ASP A 350 -12.28 21.94 24.56
CA ASP A 350 -11.91 23.36 24.32
C ASP A 350 -11.05 23.97 25.45
N LYS A 351 -10.69 23.19 26.46
CA LYS A 351 -9.89 23.66 27.61
C LYS A 351 -8.43 23.33 27.41
N PHE A 352 -7.56 24.32 27.63
CA PHE A 352 -6.10 24.15 27.62
C PHE A 352 -5.57 24.29 29.03
N THR A 353 -4.68 23.39 29.43
CA THR A 353 -3.90 23.48 30.67
C THR A 353 -2.43 23.50 30.30
N PHE A 354 -1.69 24.43 30.88
CA PHE A 354 -0.27 24.61 30.65
C PHE A 354 0.47 24.45 31.98
N ASP A 355 1.51 23.64 31.99
CA ASP A 355 2.53 23.58 33.06
C ASP A 355 3.88 23.82 32.39
N THR A 356 4.61 24.84 32.88
CA THR A 356 5.87 25.27 32.30
C THR A 356 6.87 25.57 33.40
N LYS A 357 8.05 24.98 33.31
CA LYS A 357 9.18 25.22 34.22
C LYS A 357 10.36 25.71 33.40
N VAL A 358 10.84 26.93 33.70
CA VAL A 358 12.02 27.50 33.07
C VAL A 358 13.14 27.49 34.09
N LYS A 359 14.27 26.93 33.73
CA LYS A 359 15.50 26.96 34.54
C LYS A 359 16.42 28.01 33.94
N LEU A 360 16.46 29.18 34.61
CA LEU A 360 17.33 30.27 34.22
C LEU A 360 18.78 29.93 34.63
N LYS A 361 19.69 29.91 33.67
CA LYS A 361 21.12 29.69 33.91
C LYS A 361 21.92 30.99 33.95
N ASN A 362 21.37 32.05 33.34
CA ASN A 362 22.11 33.27 33.07
C ASN A 362 21.25 34.53 33.25
N SER A 363 20.39 34.55 34.27
CA SER A 363 19.63 35.74 34.63
C SER A 363 20.53 36.80 35.28
#